data_642ab399f0bd278d6429f5f2bc12dcf5
#
_entry.id   642ab399f0bd278d6429f5f2bc12dcf5
#
_cell.length_a   1.000
_cell.length_b   1.000
_cell.length_c   1.000
_cell.angle_alpha   90.00
_cell.angle_beta   90.00
_cell.angle_gamma   90.00
#
_symmetry.space_group_name_H-M   'P 1'
#
loop_
_entity.id
_entity.type
_entity.pdbx_description
1 polymer ?
#
loop_
_entity_poly.entity_id
_entity_poly.type
_entity_poly.pdbx_seq_one_letter_code
_entity_poly.pdbx_strand_id
1 'polypeptide(L)'
;MKTAVYLYSPDDKDVDFDLLMSALTERIAISIDDVYADGWVSIPNGLGELLNDLSRFQQVILLTLEGITKEDLKKMVEGAEVLCLLSGYGWAKSTKDVNFRALCVLIDGEDYYRQLRSLKIKSGMKKTDKHVGNIPFGHERKEDGTLAEIPEMMAVAKRVKDQYIAGVPVASIATNSKILTVRQVYGLMEYWGVKRG
;
A
#
# COMPACT_ATOMS: atom_id res chain seq x y z
N MET A 1 -13.87 -18.00 25.74
CA MET A 1 -14.30 -17.48 24.44
C MET A 1 -13.03 -17.11 23.70
N LYS A 2 -12.77 -17.68 22.51
CA LYS A 2 -11.52 -17.42 21.76
C LYS A 2 -11.67 -16.18 20.91
N THR A 3 -10.69 -15.30 20.99
CA THR A 3 -10.69 -13.99 20.34
C THR A 3 -9.45 -13.82 19.48
N ALA A 4 -9.62 -13.48 18.20
CA ALA A 4 -8.56 -13.05 17.32
C ALA A 4 -8.53 -11.52 17.19
N VAL A 5 -7.35 -10.95 16.97
CA VAL A 5 -7.15 -9.53 16.65
C VAL A 5 -6.52 -9.43 15.28
N TYR A 6 -7.06 -8.53 14.45
CA TYR A 6 -6.46 -8.17 13.18
C TYR A 6 -5.98 -6.72 13.18
N LEU A 7 -4.75 -6.54 12.75
CA LEU A 7 -4.06 -5.26 12.68
C LEU A 7 -3.61 -5.00 11.24
N TYR A 8 -3.90 -3.80 10.75
CA TYR A 8 -3.38 -3.32 9.46
C TYR A 8 -2.58 -2.04 9.66
N SER A 9 -1.35 -2.01 9.15
CA SER A 9 -0.50 -0.83 9.16
C SER A 9 0.07 -0.59 7.75
N PRO A 10 -0.44 0.40 7.00
CA PRO A 10 0.02 0.68 5.63
C PRO A 10 1.40 1.33 5.55
N ASP A 11 1.88 1.87 6.66
CA ASP A 11 3.17 2.54 6.73
C ASP A 11 4.16 1.68 7.52
N ASP A 12 5.33 1.41 6.93
CA ASP A 12 6.52 0.75 7.53
C ASP A 12 7.09 1.54 8.75
N LYS A 13 6.30 2.41 9.33
CA LYS A 13 6.72 3.12 10.54
C LYS A 13 6.54 2.18 11.71
N ASP A 14 7.60 2.04 12.49
CA ASP A 14 7.70 1.33 13.75
C ASP A 14 6.50 1.65 14.68
N VAL A 15 5.33 1.07 14.37
CA VAL A 15 4.26 1.00 15.33
C VAL A 15 4.72 -0.03 16.34
N ASP A 16 5.05 0.44 17.54
CA ASP A 16 5.39 -0.43 18.65
C ASP A 16 4.19 -1.36 18.90
N PHE A 17 4.31 -2.57 18.35
CA PHE A 17 3.28 -3.60 18.42
C PHE A 17 2.87 -3.91 19.86
N ASP A 18 3.84 -3.89 20.77
CA ASP A 18 3.62 -4.16 22.19
C ASP A 18 2.83 -3.01 22.83
N LEU A 19 3.10 -1.76 22.44
CA LEU A 19 2.33 -0.59 22.87
C LEU A 19 0.89 -0.65 22.37
N LEU A 20 0.69 -1.04 21.12
CA LEU A 20 -0.62 -1.20 20.52
C LEU A 20 -1.42 -2.32 21.20
N MET A 21 -0.77 -3.46 21.46
CA MET A 21 -1.37 -4.60 22.17
C MET A 21 -1.70 -4.28 23.62
N SER A 22 -0.84 -3.50 24.30
CA SER A 22 -1.11 -3.01 25.66
C SER A 22 -2.34 -2.10 25.68
N ALA A 23 -2.41 -1.14 24.76
CA ALA A 23 -3.57 -0.24 24.63
C ALA A 23 -4.88 -0.98 24.30
N LEU A 24 -4.80 -2.07 23.53
CA LEU A 24 -5.94 -2.96 23.23
C LEU A 24 -6.42 -3.70 24.46
N THR A 25 -5.52 -4.32 25.21
CA THR A 25 -5.83 -5.07 26.44
C THR A 25 -6.38 -4.17 27.55
N GLU A 26 -5.92 -2.94 27.67
CA GLU A 26 -6.44 -1.96 28.61
C GLU A 26 -7.87 -1.49 28.27
N ARG A 27 -8.21 -1.38 26.98
CA ARG A 27 -9.52 -0.91 26.52
C ARG A 27 -10.58 -2.00 26.51
N ILE A 28 -10.16 -3.23 26.29
CA ILE A 28 -11.05 -4.37 26.10
C ILE A 28 -10.60 -5.41 27.12
N ALA A 29 -11.26 -5.57 28.25
CA ALA A 29 -10.96 -6.60 29.24
C ALA A 29 -11.23 -8.04 28.70
N ILE A 30 -10.67 -8.35 27.52
CA ILE A 30 -10.84 -9.60 26.77
C ILE A 30 -9.45 -10.22 26.60
N SER A 31 -9.33 -11.51 26.84
CA SER A 31 -8.13 -12.27 26.50
C SER A 31 -8.03 -12.43 24.99
N ILE A 32 -6.87 -12.06 24.44
CA ILE A 32 -6.56 -12.23 23.02
C ILE A 32 -5.83 -13.55 22.87
N ASP A 33 -6.32 -14.41 22.00
CA ASP A 33 -5.76 -15.75 21.77
C ASP A 33 -4.78 -15.78 20.60
N ASP A 34 -5.09 -15.07 19.50
CA ASP A 34 -4.26 -14.99 18.31
C ASP A 34 -4.26 -13.58 17.70
N VAL A 35 -3.14 -13.18 17.09
CA VAL A 35 -2.96 -11.89 16.42
C VAL A 35 -2.55 -12.10 14.97
N TYR A 36 -3.26 -11.47 14.06
CA TYR A 36 -3.01 -11.45 12.62
C TYR A 36 -2.68 -10.02 12.20
N ALA A 37 -1.70 -9.84 11.30
CA ALA A 37 -1.28 -8.52 10.87
C ALA A 37 -0.92 -8.47 9.38
N ASP A 38 -1.21 -7.35 8.73
CA ASP A 38 -0.84 -7.03 7.36
C ASP A 38 -0.22 -5.63 7.27
N GLY A 39 0.47 -5.38 6.13
CA GLY A 39 1.13 -4.10 5.87
C GLY A 39 2.57 -4.03 6.39
N TRP A 40 3.08 -5.05 7.04
CA TRP A 40 4.43 -5.17 7.53
C TRP A 40 5.26 -6.04 6.58
N VAL A 41 6.49 -5.62 6.28
CA VAL A 41 7.37 -6.31 5.32
C VAL A 41 7.61 -7.78 5.69
N SER A 42 7.49 -8.13 6.97
CA SER A 42 7.80 -9.45 7.51
C SER A 42 6.62 -10.39 7.68
N ILE A 43 5.37 -9.92 7.55
CA ILE A 43 4.17 -10.73 7.78
C ILE A 43 3.19 -10.50 6.61
N PRO A 44 3.35 -11.20 5.48
CA PRO A 44 2.39 -11.12 4.39
C PRO A 44 1.17 -12.01 4.66
N ASN A 45 -0.04 -11.48 4.36
CA ASN A 45 -1.29 -12.23 4.28
C ASN A 45 -1.97 -12.60 5.62
N GLY A 46 -1.82 -11.78 6.65
CA GLY A 46 -2.50 -11.99 7.94
C GLY A 46 -4.03 -12.03 7.83
N LEU A 47 -4.63 -11.20 6.95
CA LEU A 47 -6.07 -11.24 6.68
C LEU A 47 -6.51 -12.59 6.09
N GLY A 48 -5.76 -13.10 5.10
CA GLY A 48 -6.06 -14.40 4.50
C GLY A 48 -5.94 -15.55 5.49
N GLU A 49 -4.95 -15.53 6.36
CA GLU A 49 -4.78 -16.52 7.43
C GLU A 49 -5.91 -16.44 8.45
N LEU A 50 -6.28 -15.23 8.91
CA LEU A 50 -7.43 -15.03 9.79
C LEU A 50 -8.71 -15.58 9.16
N LEU A 51 -9.00 -15.29 7.90
CA LEU A 51 -10.19 -15.77 7.21
C LEU A 51 -10.24 -17.29 7.10
N ASN A 52 -9.11 -17.96 6.95
CA ASN A 52 -9.01 -19.42 6.94
C ASN A 52 -9.23 -20.02 8.33
N ASP A 53 -8.80 -19.32 9.37
CA ASP A 53 -8.85 -19.76 10.77
C ASP A 53 -10.14 -19.34 11.51
N LEU A 54 -11.08 -18.64 10.87
CA LEU A 54 -12.28 -18.08 11.50
C LEU A 54 -13.06 -19.06 12.37
N SER A 55 -13.13 -20.34 11.97
CA SER A 55 -13.84 -21.38 12.71
C SER A 55 -13.27 -21.63 14.12
N ARG A 56 -12.06 -21.17 14.42
CA ARG A 56 -11.40 -21.30 15.73
C ARG A 56 -11.85 -20.24 16.73
N PHE A 57 -12.46 -19.13 16.24
CA PHE A 57 -12.76 -17.95 17.04
C PHE A 57 -14.26 -17.71 17.17
N GLN A 58 -14.68 -17.17 18.30
CA GLN A 58 -16.02 -16.63 18.51
C GLN A 58 -16.06 -15.12 18.28
N GLN A 59 -14.92 -14.45 18.43
CA GLN A 59 -14.80 -13.00 18.28
C GLN A 59 -13.58 -12.63 17.45
N VAL A 60 -13.75 -11.61 16.61
CA VAL A 60 -12.69 -10.95 15.85
C VAL A 60 -12.72 -9.47 16.17
N ILE A 61 -11.58 -8.93 16.56
CA ILE A 61 -11.39 -7.50 16.82
C ILE A 61 -10.53 -6.92 15.71
N LEU A 62 -11.08 -5.93 15.01
CA LEU A 62 -10.37 -5.13 14.02
C LEU A 62 -9.93 -3.84 14.67
N LEU A 63 -8.66 -3.43 14.52
CA LEU A 63 -8.24 -2.11 14.97
C LEU A 63 -8.89 -1.03 14.09
N THR A 64 -8.78 -1.18 12.77
CA THR A 64 -9.35 -0.30 11.74
C THR A 64 -10.08 -1.12 10.69
N LEU A 65 -10.78 -0.48 9.77
CA LEU A 65 -11.36 -1.10 8.58
C LEU A 65 -10.45 -0.99 7.35
N GLU A 66 -9.27 -0.41 7.51
CA GLU A 66 -8.32 -0.24 6.42
C GLU A 66 -7.82 -1.60 5.93
N GLY A 67 -7.79 -1.78 4.61
CA GLY A 67 -7.42 -3.07 4.01
C GLY A 67 -8.52 -4.14 4.03
N ILE A 68 -9.68 -3.88 4.67
CA ILE A 68 -10.83 -4.81 4.74
C ILE A 68 -11.82 -4.49 3.62
N THR A 69 -12.23 -5.51 2.86
CA THR A 69 -13.35 -5.39 1.92
C THR A 69 -14.68 -5.76 2.59
N LYS A 70 -15.81 -5.38 1.96
CA LYS A 70 -17.13 -5.80 2.45
C LYS A 70 -17.31 -7.31 2.43
N GLU A 71 -16.73 -7.98 1.46
CA GLU A 71 -16.73 -9.43 1.31
C GLU A 71 -15.98 -10.09 2.47
N ASP A 72 -14.83 -9.53 2.86
CA ASP A 72 -14.05 -10.03 3.99
C ASP A 72 -14.80 -9.81 5.30
N LEU A 73 -15.35 -8.59 5.51
CA LEU A 73 -16.18 -8.29 6.67
C LEU A 73 -17.39 -9.23 6.77
N LYS A 74 -18.04 -9.51 5.63
CA LYS A 74 -19.17 -10.45 5.57
C LYS A 74 -18.74 -11.85 6.00
N LYS A 75 -17.64 -12.38 5.47
CA LYS A 75 -17.10 -13.69 5.87
C LYS A 75 -16.78 -13.73 7.35
N MET A 76 -16.16 -12.70 7.91
CA MET A 76 -15.86 -12.62 9.33
C MET A 76 -17.13 -12.69 10.18
N VAL A 77 -18.17 -11.90 9.84
CA VAL A 77 -19.42 -11.85 10.61
C VAL A 77 -20.27 -13.14 10.45
N GLU A 78 -20.09 -13.88 9.37
CA GLU A 78 -20.70 -15.20 9.19
C GLU A 78 -20.02 -16.28 10.07
N GLY A 79 -18.75 -16.09 10.45
CA GLY A 79 -17.96 -17.04 11.27
C GLY A 79 -17.81 -16.64 12.73
N ALA A 80 -17.82 -15.33 13.05
CA ALA A 80 -17.55 -14.80 14.39
C ALA A 80 -18.27 -13.46 14.63
N GLU A 81 -18.36 -13.02 15.89
CA GLU A 81 -18.76 -11.63 16.21
C GLU A 81 -17.60 -10.69 15.90
N VAL A 82 -17.84 -9.58 15.19
CA VAL A 82 -16.81 -8.63 14.76
C VAL A 82 -16.96 -7.28 15.46
N LEU A 83 -15.88 -6.76 16.02
CA LEU A 83 -15.79 -5.42 16.59
C LEU A 83 -14.69 -4.64 15.86
N CYS A 84 -15.00 -3.43 15.41
CA CYS A 84 -13.98 -2.48 14.95
C CYS A 84 -13.81 -1.38 16.01
N LEU A 85 -12.62 -1.30 16.59
CA LEU A 85 -12.35 -0.42 17.75
C LEU A 85 -12.44 1.06 17.40
N LEU A 86 -11.95 1.45 16.23
CA LEU A 86 -11.96 2.87 15.83
C LEU A 86 -13.28 3.32 15.20
N SER A 87 -14.20 2.41 14.96
CA SER A 87 -15.49 2.75 14.37
C SER A 87 -16.46 3.41 15.35
N GLY A 88 -16.29 3.17 16.65
CA GLY A 88 -17.23 3.59 17.68
C GLY A 88 -18.54 2.80 17.72
N TYR A 89 -18.71 1.80 16.84
CA TYR A 89 -19.87 0.91 16.82
C TYR A 89 -19.67 -0.30 17.72
N GLY A 90 -20.76 -0.95 18.12
CA GLY A 90 -20.73 -2.20 18.88
C GLY A 90 -20.44 -3.43 18.02
N TRP A 91 -20.51 -4.60 18.63
CA TRP A 91 -20.30 -5.87 17.97
C TRP A 91 -21.29 -6.11 16.83
N ALA A 92 -20.76 -6.44 15.65
CA ALA A 92 -21.56 -6.95 14.53
C ALA A 92 -21.69 -8.47 14.66
N LYS A 93 -22.92 -8.96 14.88
CA LYS A 93 -23.21 -10.37 15.18
C LYS A 93 -23.77 -11.14 13.98
N SER A 94 -24.18 -10.46 12.95
CA SER A 94 -24.71 -11.03 11.72
C SER A 94 -24.73 -10.00 10.59
N THR A 95 -24.87 -10.47 9.35
CA THR A 95 -25.03 -9.59 8.17
C THR A 95 -26.31 -8.76 8.15
N LYS A 96 -27.28 -9.10 9.01
CA LYS A 96 -28.54 -8.33 9.19
C LYS A 96 -28.44 -7.27 10.28
N ASP A 97 -27.34 -7.29 11.05
CA ASP A 97 -27.12 -6.36 12.16
C ASP A 97 -26.92 -4.93 11.67
N VAL A 98 -27.40 -3.97 12.46
CA VAL A 98 -27.20 -2.54 12.19
C VAL A 98 -25.71 -2.18 12.24
N ASN A 99 -24.95 -2.77 13.16
CA ASN A 99 -23.50 -2.54 13.26
C ASN A 99 -22.76 -3.03 12.02
N PHE A 100 -23.11 -4.22 11.47
CA PHE A 100 -22.54 -4.69 10.21
C PHE A 100 -22.79 -3.70 9.07
N ARG A 101 -24.02 -3.19 8.92
CA ARG A 101 -24.34 -2.20 7.89
C ARG A 101 -23.56 -0.90 8.08
N ALA A 102 -23.42 -0.45 9.33
CA ALA A 102 -22.63 0.73 9.64
C ALA A 102 -21.16 0.57 9.28
N LEU A 103 -20.55 -0.60 9.59
CA LEU A 103 -19.17 -0.92 9.17
C LEU A 103 -19.04 -0.95 7.65
N CYS A 104 -20.01 -1.52 6.92
CA CYS A 104 -20.01 -1.49 5.45
C CYS A 104 -20.05 -0.06 4.87
N VAL A 105 -20.82 0.84 5.48
CA VAL A 105 -20.86 2.25 5.08
C VAL A 105 -19.52 2.94 5.32
N LEU A 106 -18.84 2.62 6.42
CA LEU A 106 -17.51 3.17 6.70
C LEU A 106 -16.47 2.67 5.68
N ILE A 107 -16.51 1.39 5.31
CA ILE A 107 -15.63 0.84 4.26
C ILE A 107 -15.82 1.61 2.95
N ASP A 108 -17.06 1.85 2.51
CA ASP A 108 -17.34 2.65 1.31
C ASP A 108 -16.81 4.08 1.45
N GLY A 109 -16.98 4.69 2.61
CA GLY A 109 -16.50 6.03 2.89
C GLY A 109 -14.99 6.14 2.82
N GLU A 110 -14.26 5.19 3.39
CA GLU A 110 -12.79 5.15 3.32
C GLU A 110 -12.28 4.98 1.90
N ASP A 111 -12.84 4.07 1.11
CA ASP A 111 -12.48 3.89 -0.30
C ASP A 111 -12.77 5.15 -1.12
N TYR A 112 -13.88 5.81 -0.88
CA TYR A 112 -14.21 7.08 -1.51
C TYR A 112 -13.19 8.18 -1.14
N TYR A 113 -12.86 8.34 0.13
CA TYR A 113 -11.85 9.31 0.57
C TYR A 113 -10.46 9.00 0.04
N ARG A 114 -10.08 7.73 -0.04
CA ARG A 114 -8.81 7.28 -0.63
C ARG A 114 -8.75 7.63 -2.13
N GLN A 115 -9.82 7.39 -2.87
CA GLN A 115 -9.93 7.76 -4.29
C GLN A 115 -9.87 9.28 -4.49
N LEU A 116 -10.63 10.05 -3.69
CA LEU A 116 -10.59 11.52 -3.72
C LEU A 116 -9.20 12.07 -3.42
N ARG A 117 -8.51 11.51 -2.41
CA ARG A 117 -7.13 11.92 -2.07
C ARG A 117 -6.18 11.63 -3.23
N SER A 118 -6.28 10.46 -3.86
CA SER A 118 -5.49 10.11 -5.05
C SER A 118 -5.74 11.06 -6.21
N LEU A 119 -7.01 11.41 -6.48
CA LEU A 119 -7.38 12.36 -7.54
C LEU A 119 -6.85 13.77 -7.25
N LYS A 120 -6.94 14.23 -5.99
CA LYS A 120 -6.39 15.53 -5.57
C LYS A 120 -4.88 15.59 -5.74
N ILE A 121 -4.16 14.54 -5.35
CA ILE A 121 -2.71 14.44 -5.53
C ILE A 121 -2.37 14.47 -7.03
N LYS A 122 -3.01 13.65 -7.86
CA LYS A 122 -2.78 13.61 -9.30
C LYS A 122 -3.09 14.94 -9.98
N SER A 123 -4.15 15.64 -9.57
CA SER A 123 -4.50 16.96 -10.08
C SER A 123 -3.48 18.01 -9.66
N GLY A 124 -3.01 17.96 -8.41
CA GLY A 124 -1.93 18.85 -7.94
C GLY A 124 -0.62 18.65 -8.70
N MET A 125 -0.25 17.39 -8.97
CA MET A 125 0.94 17.06 -9.75
C MET A 125 0.86 17.54 -11.20
N LYS A 126 -0.33 17.55 -11.82
CA LYS A 126 -0.55 18.07 -13.18
C LYS A 126 -0.50 19.60 -13.28
N LYS A 127 -0.76 20.29 -12.18
CA LYS A 127 -0.79 21.77 -12.13
C LYS A 127 0.56 22.40 -11.81
N THR A 128 1.57 21.61 -11.50
CA THR A 128 2.90 22.11 -11.16
C THR A 128 3.90 21.71 -12.23
N ASP A 129 4.69 22.64 -12.71
CA ASP A 129 5.84 22.38 -13.59
C ASP A 129 7.02 21.78 -12.82
N LYS A 130 6.90 21.69 -11.49
CA LYS A 130 7.91 21.10 -10.62
C LYS A 130 7.90 19.59 -10.74
N HIS A 131 9.07 19.01 -10.90
CA HIS A 131 9.20 17.54 -10.91
C HIS A 131 8.95 16.97 -9.50
N VAL A 132 7.95 16.10 -9.40
CA VAL A 132 7.61 15.38 -8.18
C VAL A 132 7.97 13.91 -8.37
N GLY A 133 8.93 13.41 -7.61
CA GLY A 133 9.38 12.03 -7.68
C GLY A 133 10.89 11.89 -7.85
N ASN A 134 11.32 10.72 -8.29
CA ASN A 134 12.73 10.43 -8.55
C ASN A 134 13.21 11.21 -9.78
N ILE A 135 14.38 11.84 -9.66
CA ILE A 135 15.01 12.57 -10.77
C ILE A 135 15.41 11.57 -11.85
N PRO A 136 14.92 11.72 -13.11
CA PRO A 136 15.33 10.86 -14.22
C PRO A 136 16.84 10.95 -14.48
N PHE A 137 17.43 9.87 -14.97
CA PHE A 137 18.84 9.89 -15.34
C PHE A 137 19.11 10.96 -16.38
N GLY A 138 20.18 11.71 -16.20
CA GLY A 138 20.56 12.81 -17.07
C GLY A 138 19.97 14.16 -16.67
N HIS A 139 19.26 14.23 -15.57
CA HIS A 139 18.68 15.47 -15.06
C HIS A 139 19.13 15.77 -13.64
N GLU A 140 19.07 17.02 -13.26
CA GLU A 140 19.21 17.51 -11.89
C GLU A 140 18.02 18.40 -11.53
N ARG A 141 17.74 18.52 -10.23
CA ARG A 141 16.67 19.39 -9.75
C ARG A 141 17.24 20.76 -9.43
N LYS A 142 16.70 21.80 -10.06
CA LYS A 142 17.00 23.19 -9.73
C LYS A 142 16.34 23.60 -8.41
N GLU A 143 16.75 24.75 -7.87
CA GLU A 143 16.21 25.33 -6.64
C GLU A 143 14.70 25.62 -6.73
N ASP A 144 14.20 25.98 -7.91
CA ASP A 144 12.77 26.20 -8.18
C ASP A 144 11.95 24.91 -8.28
N GLY A 145 12.61 23.76 -8.23
CA GLY A 145 12.00 22.41 -8.32
C GLY A 145 11.79 21.90 -9.74
N THR A 146 12.20 22.66 -10.77
CA THR A 146 12.23 22.20 -12.16
C THR A 146 13.42 21.28 -12.42
N LEU A 147 13.41 20.53 -13.53
CA LEU A 147 14.54 19.71 -13.95
C LEU A 147 15.42 20.45 -14.97
N ALA A 148 16.73 20.33 -14.79
CA ALA A 148 17.72 20.71 -15.79
C ALA A 148 18.39 19.47 -16.38
N GLU A 149 18.69 19.50 -17.67
CA GLU A 149 19.48 18.45 -18.31
C GLU A 149 20.97 18.62 -17.97
N ILE A 150 21.63 17.51 -17.64
CA ILE A 150 23.08 17.40 -17.52
C ILE A 150 23.61 16.91 -18.86
N PRO A 151 24.27 17.77 -19.68
CA PRO A 151 24.58 17.46 -21.08
C PRO A 151 25.36 16.17 -21.28
N GLU A 152 26.33 15.90 -20.40
CA GLU A 152 27.18 14.71 -20.48
C GLU A 152 26.37 13.43 -20.21
N MET A 153 25.50 13.46 -19.20
CA MET A 153 24.65 12.33 -18.86
C MET A 153 23.53 12.12 -19.90
N MET A 154 23.02 13.20 -20.49
CA MET A 154 22.03 13.14 -21.57
C MET A 154 22.63 12.53 -22.85
N ALA A 155 23.91 12.79 -23.14
CA ALA A 155 24.59 12.12 -24.26
C ALA A 155 24.67 10.60 -24.06
N VAL A 156 24.94 10.15 -22.84
CA VAL A 156 24.89 8.70 -22.49
C VAL A 156 23.47 8.17 -22.63
N ALA A 157 22.48 8.88 -22.11
CA ALA A 157 21.08 8.47 -22.17
C ALA A 157 20.58 8.32 -23.62
N LYS A 158 20.91 9.24 -24.51
CA LYS A 158 20.56 9.16 -25.94
C LYS A 158 21.19 7.93 -26.60
N ARG A 159 22.48 7.66 -26.35
CA ARG A 159 23.16 6.48 -26.86
C ARG A 159 22.52 5.17 -26.38
N VAL A 160 22.14 5.12 -25.12
CA VAL A 160 21.41 3.97 -24.53
C VAL A 160 20.06 3.78 -25.21
N LYS A 161 19.33 4.86 -25.50
CA LYS A 161 18.07 4.84 -26.23
C LYS A 161 18.24 4.25 -27.64
N ASP A 162 19.26 4.73 -28.36
CA ASP A 162 19.54 4.27 -29.74
C ASP A 162 19.87 2.75 -29.76
N GLN A 163 20.68 2.29 -28.82
CA GLN A 163 20.98 0.86 -28.67
C GLN A 163 19.74 0.03 -28.31
N TYR A 164 18.86 0.57 -27.45
CA TYR A 164 17.62 -0.10 -27.06
C TYR A 164 16.68 -0.25 -28.26
N ILE A 165 16.50 0.81 -29.05
CA ILE A 165 15.69 0.80 -30.28
C ILE A 165 16.29 -0.16 -31.33
N ALA A 166 17.62 -0.20 -31.44
CA ALA A 166 18.32 -1.15 -32.31
C ALA A 166 18.24 -2.62 -31.86
N GLY A 167 17.53 -2.91 -30.77
CA GLY A 167 17.30 -4.27 -30.28
C GLY A 167 18.47 -4.87 -29.48
N VAL A 168 19.47 -4.08 -29.09
CA VAL A 168 20.60 -4.58 -28.28
C VAL A 168 20.05 -5.09 -26.92
N PRO A 169 20.51 -6.26 -26.42
CA PRO A 169 20.06 -6.77 -25.12
C PRO A 169 20.32 -5.78 -23.99
N VAL A 170 19.31 -5.56 -23.12
CA VAL A 170 19.39 -4.54 -22.04
C VAL A 170 20.56 -4.81 -21.09
N ALA A 171 20.86 -6.06 -20.81
CA ALA A 171 22.02 -6.43 -19.99
C ALA A 171 23.35 -5.94 -20.62
N SER A 172 23.49 -6.07 -21.95
CA SER A 172 24.66 -5.58 -22.69
C SER A 172 24.73 -4.06 -22.69
N ILE A 173 23.59 -3.36 -22.85
CA ILE A 173 23.50 -1.90 -22.77
C ILE A 173 23.96 -1.43 -21.38
N ALA A 174 23.45 -2.04 -20.31
CA ALA A 174 23.82 -1.71 -18.95
C ALA A 174 25.32 -1.92 -18.70
N THR A 175 25.87 -3.05 -19.12
CA THR A 175 27.31 -3.37 -19.00
C THR A 175 28.16 -2.35 -19.77
N ASN A 176 27.80 -2.03 -21.01
CA ASN A 176 28.55 -1.12 -21.88
C ASN A 176 28.46 0.33 -21.39
N SER A 177 27.36 0.74 -20.79
CA SER A 177 27.22 2.10 -20.26
C SER A 177 28.13 2.36 -19.05
N LYS A 178 28.48 1.31 -18.27
CA LYS A 178 29.25 1.38 -17.01
C LYS A 178 28.64 2.26 -15.91
N ILE A 179 27.53 2.92 -16.18
CA ILE A 179 26.90 3.94 -15.31
C ILE A 179 25.47 3.54 -14.97
N LEU A 180 24.81 2.76 -15.83
CA LEU A 180 23.40 2.38 -15.66
C LEU A 180 23.26 0.90 -15.31
N THR A 181 22.34 0.63 -14.38
CA THR A 181 21.87 -0.72 -14.12
C THR A 181 20.77 -1.11 -15.13
N VAL A 182 20.48 -2.40 -15.28
CA VAL A 182 19.38 -2.91 -16.11
C VAL A 182 18.05 -2.24 -15.76
N ARG A 183 17.75 -2.05 -14.46
CA ARG A 183 16.55 -1.39 -13.97
C ARG A 183 16.50 0.08 -14.40
N GLN A 184 17.62 0.78 -14.35
CA GLN A 184 17.68 2.18 -14.77
C GLN A 184 17.54 2.35 -16.29
N VAL A 185 18.00 1.41 -17.09
CA VAL A 185 17.78 1.41 -18.55
C VAL A 185 16.26 1.29 -18.83
N TYR A 186 15.56 0.35 -18.19
CA TYR A 186 14.10 0.24 -18.37
C TYR A 186 13.37 1.50 -17.91
N GLY A 187 13.71 2.06 -16.74
CA GLY A 187 13.10 3.29 -16.23
C GLY A 187 13.31 4.48 -17.16
N LEU A 188 14.49 4.57 -17.80
CA LEU A 188 14.79 5.61 -18.78
C LEU A 188 13.94 5.47 -20.05
N MET A 189 13.74 4.25 -20.54
CA MET A 189 12.89 3.98 -21.70
C MET A 189 11.42 4.28 -21.41
N GLU A 190 10.95 3.91 -20.23
CA GLU A 190 9.60 4.23 -19.76
C GLU A 190 9.39 5.75 -19.66
N TYR A 191 10.34 6.49 -19.10
CA TYR A 191 10.31 7.94 -19.00
C TYR A 191 10.18 8.63 -20.38
N TRP A 192 10.84 8.08 -21.40
CA TRP A 192 10.75 8.60 -22.76
C TRP A 192 9.62 7.99 -23.60
N GLY A 193 8.78 7.13 -23.03
CA GLY A 193 7.70 6.46 -23.75
C GLY A 193 8.17 5.55 -24.88
N VAL A 194 9.43 5.07 -24.83
CA VAL A 194 10.02 4.22 -25.87
C VAL A 194 9.60 2.78 -25.64
N LYS A 195 8.88 2.20 -26.60
CA LYS A 195 8.58 0.77 -26.65
C LYS A 195 9.62 0.06 -27.50
N ARG A 196 9.96 -1.17 -27.10
CA ARG A 196 10.77 -2.06 -27.92
C ARG A 196 9.93 -2.51 -29.13
N GLY A 197 10.44 -2.34 -30.33
CA GLY A 197 9.82 -2.87 -31.52
C GLY A 197 9.83 -4.40 -31.57
#